data_c6272282c78e0984fbe8050869e2f41a
#
_entry.id   c6272282c78e0984fbe8050869e2f41a
#
_cell.length_a   1.000
_cell.length_b   1.000
_cell.length_c   1.000
_cell.angle_alpha   90.00
_cell.angle_beta   90.00
_cell.angle_gamma   90.00
#
_symmetry.space_group_name_H-M   'P 1'
#
loop_
_entity.id
_entity.type
_entity.pdbx_description
1 polymer ?
#
loop_
_entity_poly.entity_id
_entity_poly.type
_entity_poly.pdbx_seq_one_letter_code
_entity_poly.pdbx_strand_id
1 'polypeptide(L)'
;EVTVTLQPGERDDSVNLNWYAPEGTQNAIVRMGDKTVEASVRALHTPTKVVEGKYTDTGKIVCQATVSGLSKGTEYSYQISYDNGNTWSKKYSYETPNAGEFRFGFTSDPQIKENGETNNGGWNPSDGKNQTGWAVMLDKMKEEDVNLIVSAGDQVEDQSWGKSSEYAAFFAPEEMTSLLYAPAVGNHDRHYMFDDHFNLPNEMSVDGNAASLNQVKTTFRGQNSGTSQSHGNYIQATADEIAQSAESNGVTPNKDGQYDFVERREMETKGNYYYLYNNVLFVTLNTGAYPGGNDNENAGNVNVPSASKDNSEAEAIVSNFRTTLNAATAEYSGQYQWLVVTHHKSTQTVAKHAADSDIENYVDAGFEQVMDEFDVDFVLGGHDHVYSRSYVLKNGQRNAERLDDFHDPDGVIYLTGNCCSDMQYYTPFEKVDKTNNADYPVLANGQTGSEAYLAGNLPIGNQEWNQEYSPSYAVFDVADNKISVNVYNLSGDSNAPESKLIDSFSVTKNANGGELKNGLENK
;
A
#
# COMPACT_ATOMS: atom_id res chain seq x y z
N GLU A 1 -19.60 -6.93 16.51
CA GLU A 1 -18.82 -5.72 16.31
C GLU A 1 -18.68 -5.46 14.82
N VAL A 2 -18.79 -4.20 14.38
CA VAL A 2 -18.69 -3.84 12.97
C VAL A 2 -17.22 -3.60 12.66
N THR A 3 -16.68 -4.28 11.64
CA THR A 3 -15.38 -3.93 11.08
C THR A 3 -15.59 -2.81 10.08
N VAL A 4 -15.12 -1.62 10.40
CA VAL A 4 -15.20 -0.43 9.57
C VAL A 4 -13.82 0.17 9.39
N THR A 5 -13.53 0.67 8.21
CA THR A 5 -12.30 1.39 7.88
C THR A 5 -12.62 2.70 7.21
N LEU A 6 -11.72 3.66 7.37
CA LEU A 6 -11.82 4.98 6.79
C LEU A 6 -10.71 5.16 5.74
N GLN A 7 -11.07 5.66 4.56
CA GLN A 7 -10.15 6.09 3.54
C GLN A 7 -10.34 7.58 3.27
N PRO A 8 -9.34 8.30 2.74
CA PRO A 8 -9.57 9.65 2.27
C PRO A 8 -10.69 9.66 1.23
N GLY A 9 -11.51 10.70 1.23
CA GLY A 9 -12.37 11.02 0.12
C GLY A 9 -11.60 11.74 -0.99
N GLU A 10 -12.27 12.23 -2.01
CA GLU A 10 -11.63 12.99 -3.10
C GLU A 10 -10.89 14.23 -2.57
N ARG A 11 -11.40 14.80 -1.47
CA ARG A 11 -10.87 15.99 -0.78
C ARG A 11 -10.94 15.82 0.72
N ASP A 12 -10.21 16.66 1.43
CA ASP A 12 -10.12 16.71 2.90
C ASP A 12 -11.42 17.09 3.64
N ASP A 13 -12.46 17.48 2.91
CA ASP A 13 -13.81 17.69 3.43
C ASP A 13 -14.73 16.47 3.25
N SER A 14 -14.16 15.35 2.86
CA SER A 14 -14.87 14.09 2.65
C SER A 14 -14.10 12.88 3.19
N VAL A 15 -14.84 11.85 3.57
CA VAL A 15 -14.31 10.58 4.04
C VAL A 15 -15.06 9.43 3.39
N ASN A 16 -14.31 8.47 2.91
CA ASN A 16 -14.82 7.21 2.41
C ASN A 16 -14.81 6.17 3.54
N LEU A 17 -15.90 5.41 3.63
CA LEU A 17 -16.02 4.33 4.61
C LEU A 17 -16.22 3.02 3.87
N ASN A 18 -15.59 1.98 4.40
CA ASN A 18 -15.78 0.60 3.98
C ASN A 18 -16.10 -0.26 5.21
N TRP A 19 -17.13 -1.11 5.11
CA TRP A 19 -17.44 -2.05 6.19
C TRP A 19 -18.13 -3.29 5.65
N TYR A 20 -18.13 -4.35 6.48
CA TYR A 20 -18.81 -5.60 6.14
C TYR A 20 -20.14 -5.70 6.86
N ALA A 21 -21.15 -6.15 6.14
CA ALA A 21 -22.48 -6.41 6.64
C ALA A 21 -22.86 -7.88 6.48
N PRO A 22 -23.85 -8.39 7.24
CA PRO A 22 -24.41 -9.71 6.99
C PRO A 22 -24.99 -9.83 5.58
N GLU A 23 -24.86 -11.00 4.97
CA GLU A 23 -25.51 -11.30 3.71
C GLU A 23 -27.03 -11.02 3.77
N GLY A 24 -27.58 -10.50 2.67
CA GLY A 24 -28.98 -10.08 2.61
C GLY A 24 -29.26 -8.66 3.11
N THR A 25 -28.29 -7.94 3.65
CA THR A 25 -28.40 -6.51 3.96
C THR A 25 -28.68 -5.72 2.68
N GLN A 26 -29.68 -4.85 2.69
CA GLN A 26 -30.07 -4.05 1.53
C GLN A 26 -30.05 -2.53 1.81
N ASN A 27 -30.17 -2.13 3.07
CA ASN A 27 -30.36 -0.74 3.47
C ASN A 27 -29.34 -0.36 4.55
N ALA A 28 -28.07 -0.47 4.19
CA ALA A 28 -26.98 -0.03 5.04
C ALA A 28 -26.83 1.49 4.93
N ILE A 29 -26.68 2.16 6.06
CA ILE A 29 -26.50 3.62 6.13
C ILE A 29 -25.42 3.95 7.15
N VAL A 30 -24.77 5.09 6.95
CA VAL A 30 -23.88 5.72 7.94
C VAL A 30 -24.45 7.08 8.33
N ARG A 31 -24.37 7.42 9.60
CA ARG A 31 -24.55 8.79 10.06
C ARG A 31 -23.26 9.32 10.67
N MET A 32 -22.91 10.55 10.31
CA MET A 32 -21.73 11.25 10.81
C MET A 32 -22.09 12.71 11.09
N GLY A 33 -22.05 13.09 12.36
CA GLY A 33 -22.62 14.37 12.78
C GLY A 33 -24.11 14.46 12.44
N ASP A 34 -24.49 15.47 11.68
CA ASP A 34 -25.85 15.71 11.19
C ASP A 34 -26.15 15.05 9.83
N LYS A 35 -25.16 14.43 9.20
CA LYS A 35 -25.28 13.81 7.88
C LYS A 35 -25.66 12.33 8.00
N THR A 36 -26.54 11.90 7.09
CA THR A 36 -26.88 10.48 6.92
C THR A 36 -26.75 10.13 5.44
N VAL A 37 -26.02 9.07 5.14
CA VAL A 37 -25.68 8.65 3.77
C VAL A 37 -26.02 7.17 3.61
N GLU A 38 -26.67 6.83 2.50
CA GLU A 38 -26.90 5.45 2.09
C GLU A 38 -25.60 4.86 1.54
N ALA A 39 -25.33 3.60 1.88
CA ALA A 39 -24.19 2.87 1.36
C ALA A 39 -24.55 2.13 0.08
N SER A 40 -23.59 2.04 -0.83
CA SER A 40 -23.61 0.98 -1.84
C SER A 40 -23.42 -0.37 -1.16
N VAL A 41 -24.12 -1.37 -1.65
CA VAL A 41 -24.08 -2.73 -1.12
C VAL A 41 -23.82 -3.69 -2.26
N ARG A 42 -22.80 -4.52 -2.14
CA ARG A 42 -22.47 -5.54 -3.14
C ARG A 42 -21.91 -6.80 -2.52
N ALA A 43 -21.94 -7.89 -3.27
CA ALA A 43 -21.24 -9.11 -2.89
C ALA A 43 -19.72 -8.86 -2.82
N LEU A 44 -19.05 -9.60 -1.96
CA LEU A 44 -17.60 -9.67 -1.97
C LEU A 44 -17.11 -10.31 -3.28
N HIS A 45 -15.99 -9.89 -3.80
CA HIS A 45 -15.31 -10.57 -4.92
C HIS A 45 -14.83 -11.96 -4.50
N THR A 46 -14.56 -12.14 -3.21
CA THR A 46 -14.20 -13.44 -2.62
C THR A 46 -15.14 -13.75 -1.47
N PRO A 47 -16.36 -14.20 -1.78
CA PRO A 47 -17.37 -14.46 -0.75
C PRO A 47 -17.08 -15.69 0.10
N THR A 48 -16.11 -16.53 -0.29
CA THR A 48 -15.77 -17.77 0.41
C THR A 48 -14.47 -17.64 1.19
N LYS A 49 -14.36 -18.41 2.25
CA LYS A 49 -13.14 -18.61 3.04
C LYS A 49 -12.84 -20.10 3.14
N VAL A 50 -11.58 -20.43 3.34
CA VAL A 50 -11.16 -21.80 3.61
C VAL A 50 -11.15 -22.04 5.11
N VAL A 51 -11.93 -23.02 5.57
CA VAL A 51 -11.95 -23.48 6.96
C VAL A 51 -11.69 -24.99 6.95
N GLU A 52 -10.62 -25.42 7.61
CA GLU A 52 -10.21 -26.83 7.66
C GLU A 52 -10.12 -27.48 6.26
N GLY A 53 -9.61 -26.72 5.29
CA GLY A 53 -9.50 -27.17 3.90
C GLY A 53 -10.80 -27.15 3.10
N LYS A 54 -11.86 -26.56 3.66
CA LYS A 54 -13.19 -26.47 3.01
C LYS A 54 -13.52 -25.04 2.63
N TYR A 55 -14.07 -24.85 1.43
CA TYR A 55 -14.68 -23.58 1.04
C TYR A 55 -15.98 -23.37 1.80
N THR A 56 -16.06 -22.26 2.50
CA THR A 56 -17.22 -21.88 3.31
C THR A 56 -17.56 -20.44 3.01
N ASP A 57 -18.81 -20.12 2.85
CA ASP A 57 -19.27 -18.75 2.70
C ASP A 57 -18.87 -17.90 3.90
N THR A 58 -18.44 -16.68 3.65
CA THR A 58 -18.17 -15.70 4.71
C THR A 58 -19.46 -15.23 5.38
N GLY A 59 -20.60 -15.34 4.69
CA GLY A 59 -21.88 -14.78 5.12
C GLY A 59 -21.88 -13.27 5.19
N LYS A 60 -20.99 -12.62 4.44
CA LYS A 60 -20.78 -11.16 4.46
C LYS A 60 -20.87 -10.58 3.06
N ILE A 61 -21.22 -9.32 3.03
CA ILE A 61 -21.18 -8.43 1.87
C ILE A 61 -20.43 -7.17 2.25
N VAL A 62 -19.99 -6.39 1.28
CA VAL A 62 -19.33 -5.12 1.49
C VAL A 62 -20.29 -3.95 1.31
N CYS A 63 -20.18 -2.98 2.20
CA CYS A 63 -20.89 -1.72 2.15
C CYS A 63 -19.88 -0.57 2.07
N GLN A 64 -20.15 0.39 1.19
CA GLN A 64 -19.28 1.54 0.99
C GLN A 64 -20.11 2.83 0.92
N ALA A 65 -19.63 3.87 1.58
CA ALA A 65 -20.26 5.19 1.54
C ALA A 65 -19.21 6.30 1.56
N THR A 66 -19.56 7.45 1.01
CA THR A 66 -18.77 8.70 1.10
C THR A 66 -19.57 9.75 1.83
N VAL A 67 -19.04 10.27 2.92
CA VAL A 67 -19.60 11.42 3.64
C VAL A 67 -18.81 12.67 3.23
N SER A 68 -19.49 13.67 2.68
CA SER A 68 -18.88 14.88 2.14
C SER A 68 -19.40 16.16 2.80
N GLY A 69 -18.73 17.28 2.57
CA GLY A 69 -19.07 18.59 3.12
C GLY A 69 -18.82 18.66 4.63
N LEU A 70 -17.76 18.02 5.09
CA LEU A 70 -17.30 18.10 6.47
C LEU A 70 -16.53 19.39 6.70
N SER A 71 -16.64 19.96 7.90
CA SER A 71 -15.88 21.14 8.30
C SER A 71 -14.46 20.75 8.74
N LYS A 72 -13.45 21.54 8.38
CA LYS A 72 -12.08 21.32 8.81
C LYS A 72 -11.91 21.46 10.33
N GLY A 73 -10.93 20.77 10.90
CA GLY A 73 -10.58 20.81 12.33
C GLY A 73 -11.76 20.44 13.23
N THR A 74 -12.57 19.48 12.82
CA THR A 74 -13.80 19.11 13.52
C THR A 74 -13.81 17.61 13.82
N GLU A 75 -14.04 17.28 15.08
CA GLU A 75 -14.31 15.91 15.50
C GLU A 75 -15.77 15.54 15.25
N TYR A 76 -15.98 14.45 14.54
CA TYR A 76 -17.28 13.87 14.23
C TYR A 76 -17.46 12.54 14.94
N SER A 77 -18.64 12.32 15.51
CA SER A 77 -19.08 10.98 15.91
C SER A 77 -19.83 10.34 14.75
N TYR A 78 -19.55 9.06 14.45
CA TYR A 78 -20.27 8.33 13.43
C TYR A 78 -20.75 6.95 13.90
N GLN A 79 -21.78 6.44 13.24
CA GLN A 79 -22.39 5.12 13.50
C GLN A 79 -22.90 4.52 12.19
N ILE A 80 -22.99 3.20 12.17
CA ILE A 80 -23.43 2.40 11.03
C ILE A 80 -24.69 1.64 11.40
N SER A 81 -25.61 1.53 10.45
CA SER A 81 -26.83 0.72 10.55
C SER A 81 -26.93 -0.21 9.36
N TYR A 82 -27.44 -1.42 9.57
CA TYR A 82 -27.75 -2.41 8.53
C TYR A 82 -29.24 -2.53 8.20
N ASP A 83 -30.09 -1.82 8.93
CA ASP A 83 -31.54 -1.97 8.92
C ASP A 83 -32.26 -0.61 8.78
N ASN A 84 -31.68 0.28 7.96
CA ASN A 84 -32.22 1.60 7.67
C ASN A 84 -32.41 2.47 8.92
N GLY A 85 -31.50 2.40 9.87
CA GLY A 85 -31.49 3.23 11.07
C GLY A 85 -32.36 2.73 12.22
N ASN A 86 -32.93 1.52 12.14
CA ASN A 86 -33.67 0.95 13.28
C ASN A 86 -32.73 0.55 14.43
N THR A 87 -31.53 0.03 14.08
CA THR A 87 -30.45 -0.23 15.05
C THR A 87 -29.14 0.40 14.59
N TRP A 88 -28.30 0.78 15.54
CA TRP A 88 -27.03 1.45 15.27
C TRP A 88 -25.88 0.76 15.99
N SER A 89 -24.69 0.79 15.36
CA SER A 89 -23.44 0.37 15.97
C SER A 89 -23.08 1.21 17.21
N LYS A 90 -22.04 0.83 17.91
CA LYS A 90 -21.37 1.76 18.84
C LYS A 90 -20.97 3.04 18.12
N LYS A 91 -20.70 4.09 18.86
CA LYS A 91 -20.16 5.33 18.30
C LYS A 91 -18.66 5.16 18.05
N TYR A 92 -18.24 5.64 16.90
CA TYR A 92 -16.85 5.83 16.51
C TYR A 92 -16.57 7.32 16.38
N SER A 93 -15.29 7.72 16.30
CA SER A 93 -14.89 9.10 16.06
C SER A 93 -14.05 9.21 14.78
N TYR A 94 -14.12 10.36 14.15
CA TYR A 94 -13.28 10.78 13.05
C TYR A 94 -13.03 12.27 13.15
N GLU A 95 -11.79 12.71 12.99
CA GLU A 95 -11.41 14.13 13.01
C GLU A 95 -10.89 14.55 11.63
N THR A 96 -11.48 15.63 11.09
CA THR A 96 -11.00 16.25 9.87
C THR A 96 -9.74 17.07 10.13
N PRO A 97 -8.83 17.20 9.13
CA PRO A 97 -7.60 17.97 9.32
C PRO A 97 -7.87 19.45 9.57
N ASN A 98 -6.96 20.09 10.29
CA ASN A 98 -6.90 21.53 10.35
C ASN A 98 -6.55 22.13 8.98
N ALA A 99 -6.90 23.40 8.76
CA ALA A 99 -6.49 24.08 7.55
C ALA A 99 -5.00 24.44 7.59
N GLY A 100 -4.28 24.16 6.52
CA GLY A 100 -2.90 24.60 6.28
C GLY A 100 -1.82 23.68 6.84
N GLU A 101 -2.00 23.12 8.02
CA GLU A 101 -1.02 22.23 8.66
C GLU A 101 -1.65 20.90 9.02
N PHE A 102 -0.98 19.81 8.71
CA PHE A 102 -1.40 18.46 9.11
C PHE A 102 -0.22 17.50 9.14
N ARG A 103 -0.43 16.34 9.74
CA ARG A 103 0.54 15.26 9.75
C ARG A 103 -0.02 14.02 9.06
N PHE A 104 0.80 13.41 8.22
CA PHE A 104 0.50 12.06 7.75
C PHE A 104 1.63 11.10 8.11
N GLY A 105 1.24 9.86 8.38
CA GLY A 105 2.17 8.77 8.62
C GLY A 105 2.46 8.01 7.33
N PHE A 106 3.67 7.49 7.22
CA PHE A 106 4.05 6.57 6.17
C PHE A 106 4.44 5.22 6.76
N THR A 107 3.83 4.16 6.24
CA THR A 107 4.06 2.76 6.64
C THR A 107 4.30 1.90 5.43
N SER A 108 4.90 0.72 5.67
CA SER A 108 5.11 -0.27 4.63
C SER A 108 5.08 -1.68 5.23
N ASP A 109 4.64 -2.63 4.43
CA ASP A 109 4.79 -4.07 4.65
C ASP A 109 4.37 -4.54 6.06
N PRO A 110 3.17 -4.22 6.54
CA PRO A 110 2.69 -4.78 7.80
C PRO A 110 2.51 -6.29 7.72
N GLN A 111 2.16 -6.85 6.57
CA GLN A 111 2.06 -8.29 6.28
C GLN A 111 1.40 -9.09 7.41
N ILE A 112 0.23 -8.64 7.86
CA ILE A 112 -0.47 -9.23 9.01
C ILE A 112 -1.00 -10.62 8.68
N LYS A 113 -0.71 -11.59 9.55
CA LYS A 113 -1.24 -12.95 9.46
C LYS A 113 -2.61 -13.10 10.10
N GLU A 114 -3.26 -14.22 9.83
CA GLU A 114 -4.61 -14.56 10.26
C GLU A 114 -4.88 -14.37 11.76
N ASN A 115 -3.91 -14.65 12.61
CA ASN A 115 -4.02 -14.51 14.06
C ASN A 115 -3.29 -13.28 14.62
N GLY A 116 -2.80 -12.39 13.74
CA GLY A 116 -2.00 -11.24 14.11
C GLY A 116 -0.55 -11.57 14.49
N GLU A 117 -0.11 -12.82 14.34
CA GLU A 117 1.28 -13.20 14.62
C GLU A 117 2.25 -12.61 13.60
N THR A 118 3.47 -12.41 14.04
CA THR A 118 4.61 -12.00 13.23
C THR A 118 5.70 -13.08 13.23
N ASN A 119 6.59 -13.05 12.25
CA ASN A 119 7.63 -14.07 12.14
C ASN A 119 8.76 -13.91 13.16
N ASN A 120 9.01 -12.68 13.61
CA ASN A 120 10.18 -12.39 14.47
C ASN A 120 9.88 -12.47 15.96
N GLY A 121 8.61 -12.39 16.36
CA GLY A 121 8.16 -12.67 17.73
C GLY A 121 8.46 -11.59 18.78
N GLY A 122 9.17 -10.52 18.44
CA GLY A 122 9.48 -9.43 19.37
C GLY A 122 8.27 -8.61 19.77
N TRP A 123 7.32 -8.48 18.84
CA TRP A 123 6.08 -7.72 18.96
C TRP A 123 4.86 -8.61 18.72
N ASN A 124 4.87 -9.81 19.25
CA ASN A 124 3.87 -10.84 19.00
C ASN A 124 2.86 -10.89 20.15
N PRO A 125 1.55 -11.01 19.86
CA PRO A 125 0.52 -11.18 20.88
C PRO A 125 0.70 -12.44 21.75
N SER A 126 1.50 -13.41 21.35
CA SER A 126 1.84 -14.59 22.16
C SER A 126 2.69 -14.29 23.40
N ASP A 127 3.25 -13.08 23.53
CA ASP A 127 3.93 -12.62 24.74
C ASP A 127 2.96 -12.32 25.91
N GLY A 128 1.67 -12.50 25.68
CA GLY A 128 0.60 -12.28 26.65
C GLY A 128 0.11 -10.85 26.74
N LYS A 129 0.54 -9.97 25.84
CA LYS A 129 0.23 -8.52 25.86
C LYS A 129 -0.81 -8.11 24.81
N ASN A 130 -1.19 -8.99 23.91
CA ASN A 130 -2.23 -8.81 22.88
C ASN A 130 -2.01 -7.63 21.92
N GLN A 131 -0.77 -7.15 21.76
CA GLN A 131 -0.44 -6.09 20.83
C GLN A 131 0.65 -6.53 19.86
N THR A 132 0.36 -6.44 18.56
CA THR A 132 1.34 -6.59 17.49
C THR A 132 2.15 -5.31 17.33
N GLY A 133 3.30 -5.39 16.66
CA GLY A 133 4.03 -4.19 16.24
C GLY A 133 3.15 -3.23 15.43
N TRP A 134 2.23 -3.75 14.61
CA TRP A 134 1.22 -2.98 13.88
C TRP A 134 0.34 -2.13 14.81
N ALA A 135 -0.28 -2.72 15.82
CA ALA A 135 -1.12 -1.97 16.75
C ALA A 135 -0.33 -0.92 17.54
N VAL A 136 0.87 -1.29 18.03
CA VAL A 136 1.75 -0.35 18.75
C VAL A 136 2.17 0.82 17.85
N MET A 137 2.48 0.57 16.60
CA MET A 137 2.84 1.62 15.65
C MET A 137 1.67 2.57 15.39
N LEU A 138 0.43 2.07 15.27
CA LEU A 138 -0.77 2.90 15.14
C LEU A 138 -0.98 3.79 16.37
N ASP A 139 -0.79 3.26 17.59
CA ASP A 139 -0.82 4.04 18.82
C ASP A 139 0.22 5.17 18.79
N LYS A 140 1.46 4.87 18.36
CA LYS A 140 2.53 5.88 18.26
C LYS A 140 2.22 6.95 17.22
N MET A 141 1.67 6.60 16.08
CA MET A 141 1.23 7.58 15.09
C MET A 141 0.13 8.49 15.62
N LYS A 142 -0.80 7.93 16.39
CA LYS A 142 -1.86 8.73 17.01
C LYS A 142 -1.32 9.66 18.12
N GLU A 143 -0.31 9.24 18.87
CA GLU A 143 0.41 10.11 19.81
C GLU A 143 1.11 11.30 19.10
N GLU A 144 1.48 11.13 17.82
CA GLU A 144 2.08 12.17 16.97
C GLU A 144 1.04 13.01 16.20
N ASP A 145 -0.24 12.95 16.56
CA ASP A 145 -1.34 13.65 15.88
C ASP A 145 -1.47 13.33 14.38
N VAL A 146 -1.12 12.13 13.97
CA VAL A 146 -1.34 11.65 12.60
C VAL A 146 -2.82 11.35 12.39
N ASN A 147 -3.39 11.91 11.31
CA ASN A 147 -4.79 11.67 10.93
C ASN A 147 -4.94 10.82 9.67
N LEU A 148 -3.91 10.77 8.84
CA LEU A 148 -3.85 10.04 7.58
C LEU A 148 -2.61 9.15 7.56
N ILE A 149 -2.78 7.87 7.28
CA ILE A 149 -1.69 6.93 7.02
C ILE A 149 -1.65 6.63 5.54
N VAL A 150 -0.49 6.82 4.94
CA VAL A 150 -0.16 6.41 3.58
C VAL A 150 0.67 5.13 3.66
N SER A 151 0.23 4.07 3.02
CA SER A 151 0.89 2.76 3.08
C SER A 151 1.42 2.33 1.72
N ALA A 152 2.66 1.89 1.70
CA ALA A 152 3.29 1.37 0.49
C ALA A 152 2.88 -0.07 0.13
N GLY A 153 1.90 -0.68 0.81
CA GLY A 153 1.37 -1.98 0.40
C GLY A 153 1.74 -3.14 1.32
N ASP A 154 1.36 -4.34 0.88
CA ASP A 154 1.49 -5.59 1.63
C ASP A 154 0.85 -5.51 3.02
N GLN A 155 -0.45 -5.17 3.04
CA GLN A 155 -1.24 -5.03 4.27
C GLN A 155 -1.32 -6.35 5.03
N VAL A 156 -1.44 -7.44 4.30
CA VAL A 156 -1.57 -8.81 4.81
C VAL A 156 -0.48 -9.71 4.24
N GLU A 157 -0.23 -10.85 4.88
CA GLU A 157 0.87 -11.75 4.51
C GLU A 157 0.55 -12.58 3.27
N ASP A 158 -0.60 -13.20 3.24
CA ASP A 158 -1.00 -14.05 2.12
C ASP A 158 -2.53 -14.17 2.01
N GLN A 159 -3.15 -13.25 1.33
CA GLN A 159 -4.57 -13.25 1.05
C GLN A 159 -4.98 -14.34 0.04
N SER A 160 -4.30 -15.46 0.03
CA SER A 160 -4.59 -16.53 -0.88
C SER A 160 -5.88 -17.27 -0.53
N TRP A 161 -6.65 -17.65 -1.54
CA TRP A 161 -7.75 -18.61 -1.43
C TRP A 161 -8.81 -18.33 -0.35
N GLY A 162 -9.14 -17.06 -0.15
CA GLY A 162 -10.19 -16.66 0.79
C GLY A 162 -9.74 -16.57 2.24
N LYS A 163 -8.48 -16.33 2.52
CA LYS A 163 -8.01 -16.01 3.87
C LYS A 163 -8.40 -14.58 4.30
N SER A 164 -9.69 -14.27 4.23
CA SER A 164 -10.24 -12.99 4.68
C SER A 164 -9.99 -12.70 6.17
N SER A 165 -9.57 -13.70 6.93
CA SER A 165 -9.18 -13.58 8.33
C SER A 165 -7.93 -12.73 8.56
N GLU A 166 -7.01 -12.64 7.60
CA GLU A 166 -5.85 -11.77 7.69
C GLU A 166 -6.26 -10.30 7.70
N TYR A 167 -7.19 -9.89 6.84
CA TYR A 167 -7.75 -8.54 6.89
C TYR A 167 -8.54 -8.28 8.17
N ALA A 168 -9.19 -9.28 8.74
CA ALA A 168 -9.85 -9.14 10.04
C ALA A 168 -8.83 -8.83 11.16
N ALA A 169 -7.65 -9.45 11.12
CA ALA A 169 -6.57 -9.15 12.05
C ALA A 169 -5.92 -7.78 11.78
N PHE A 170 -5.75 -7.42 10.50
CA PHE A 170 -5.23 -6.12 10.09
C PHE A 170 -6.12 -4.96 10.58
N PHE A 171 -7.44 -5.11 10.52
CA PHE A 171 -8.41 -4.10 10.97
C PHE A 171 -8.76 -4.18 12.46
N ALA A 172 -8.18 -5.12 13.21
CA ALA A 172 -8.52 -5.31 14.63
C ALA A 172 -8.14 -4.14 15.55
N PRO A 173 -7.03 -3.39 15.32
CA PRO A 173 -6.71 -2.22 16.14
C PRO A 173 -7.82 -1.16 16.08
N GLU A 174 -8.18 -0.59 17.23
CA GLU A 174 -9.27 0.38 17.34
C GLU A 174 -8.97 1.68 16.57
N GLU A 175 -7.70 2.04 16.46
CA GLU A 175 -7.19 3.19 15.74
C GLU A 175 -7.65 3.20 14.26
N MET A 176 -7.77 2.02 13.65
CA MET A 176 -8.26 1.87 12.26
C MET A 176 -9.69 2.39 12.05
N THR A 177 -10.45 2.57 13.11
CA THR A 177 -11.80 3.16 13.04
C THR A 177 -11.81 4.68 13.09
N SER A 178 -10.67 5.32 13.31
CA SER A 178 -10.56 6.79 13.44
C SER A 178 -9.48 7.42 12.55
N LEU A 179 -8.54 6.63 12.05
CA LEU A 179 -7.48 7.06 11.14
C LEU A 179 -7.89 6.83 9.69
N LEU A 180 -7.60 7.79 8.82
CA LEU A 180 -7.66 7.56 7.37
C LEU A 180 -6.52 6.64 6.96
N TYR A 181 -6.83 5.66 6.14
CA TYR A 181 -5.83 4.72 5.60
C TYR A 181 -5.86 4.72 4.08
N ALA A 182 -4.75 5.12 3.46
CA ALA A 182 -4.56 5.21 2.02
C ALA A 182 -3.53 4.16 1.56
N PRO A 183 -3.98 2.94 1.19
CA PRO A 183 -3.09 1.84 0.88
C PRO A 183 -2.67 1.81 -0.59
N ALA A 184 -1.41 1.47 -0.87
CA ALA A 184 -1.01 0.91 -2.16
C ALA A 184 -1.26 -0.60 -2.18
N VAL A 185 -1.41 -1.16 -3.37
CA VAL A 185 -1.48 -2.61 -3.56
C VAL A 185 -0.06 -3.17 -3.57
N GLY A 186 0.23 -4.09 -2.64
CA GLY A 186 1.47 -4.87 -2.65
C GLY A 186 1.32 -6.22 -3.33
N ASN A 187 2.42 -6.97 -3.44
CA ASN A 187 2.37 -8.29 -4.08
C ASN A 187 1.73 -9.36 -3.19
N HIS A 188 1.69 -9.19 -1.89
CA HIS A 188 0.94 -10.02 -0.95
C HIS A 188 -0.56 -9.68 -0.92
N ASP A 189 -0.95 -8.44 -1.24
CA ASP A 189 -2.34 -8.05 -1.41
C ASP A 189 -2.89 -8.59 -2.73
N ARG A 190 -4.14 -8.98 -2.75
CA ARG A 190 -4.79 -9.36 -4.00
C ARG A 190 -5.57 -8.17 -4.53
N HIS A 191 -5.05 -7.52 -5.57
CA HIS A 191 -5.70 -6.31 -6.13
C HIS A 191 -7.15 -6.53 -6.54
N TYR A 192 -7.51 -7.74 -6.96
CA TYR A 192 -8.90 -8.10 -7.30
C TYR A 192 -9.83 -8.21 -6.08
N MET A 193 -9.28 -8.21 -4.86
CA MET A 193 -10.03 -8.19 -3.61
C MET A 193 -9.91 -6.86 -2.89
N PHE A 194 -9.09 -5.98 -3.40
CA PHE A 194 -8.65 -4.78 -2.69
C PHE A 194 -9.81 -3.83 -2.40
N ASP A 195 -10.72 -3.66 -3.33
CA ASP A 195 -11.92 -2.85 -3.16
C ASP A 195 -13.02 -3.52 -2.30
N ASP A 196 -12.86 -4.80 -1.93
CA ASP A 196 -13.65 -5.40 -0.85
C ASP A 196 -13.27 -4.84 0.53
N HIS A 197 -12.06 -4.32 0.66
CA HIS A 197 -11.48 -3.88 1.92
C HIS A 197 -11.35 -2.36 2.04
N PHE A 198 -11.25 -1.66 0.91
CA PHE A 198 -10.98 -0.23 0.87
C PHE A 198 -11.88 0.47 -0.15
N ASN A 199 -12.46 1.60 0.25
CA ASN A 199 -13.24 2.47 -0.61
C ASN A 199 -12.35 3.63 -1.11
N LEU A 200 -11.69 3.42 -2.24
CA LEU A 200 -10.65 4.32 -2.75
C LEU A 200 -11.26 5.50 -3.54
N PRO A 201 -10.76 6.73 -3.33
CA PRO A 201 -11.22 7.89 -4.08
C PRO A 201 -10.62 7.94 -5.49
N ASN A 202 -11.38 8.42 -6.47
CA ASN A 202 -10.89 8.62 -7.85
C ASN A 202 -10.12 7.41 -8.39
N GLU A 203 -10.58 6.21 -8.09
CA GLU A 203 -9.91 5.00 -8.53
C GLU A 203 -10.05 4.84 -10.04
N MET A 204 -8.93 4.62 -10.71
CA MET A 204 -8.83 4.46 -12.14
C MET A 204 -8.65 2.99 -12.53
N SER A 205 -9.47 2.53 -13.45
CA SER A 205 -9.26 1.23 -14.09
C SER A 205 -8.12 1.33 -15.11
N VAL A 206 -7.37 0.26 -15.22
CA VAL A 206 -6.39 0.09 -16.32
C VAL A 206 -7.14 -0.08 -17.62
N ASP A 207 -6.95 0.82 -18.57
CA ASP A 207 -7.67 0.80 -19.82
C ASP A 207 -7.10 -0.19 -20.86
N GLY A 208 -7.72 -0.25 -22.04
CA GLY A 208 -7.51 -1.26 -23.06
C GLY A 208 -6.09 -1.45 -23.62
N ASN A 209 -5.14 -0.55 -23.35
CA ASN A 209 -3.74 -0.75 -23.77
C ASN A 209 -2.97 -1.64 -22.81
N ALA A 210 -3.43 -1.73 -21.58
CA ALA A 210 -2.99 -2.73 -20.64
C ALA A 210 -3.95 -3.93 -20.57
N ALA A 211 -4.79 -4.11 -21.56
CA ALA A 211 -5.74 -5.24 -21.64
C ALA A 211 -5.03 -6.60 -21.57
N SER A 212 -3.76 -6.68 -21.99
CA SER A 212 -2.94 -7.88 -21.78
C SER A 212 -2.73 -8.20 -20.29
N LEU A 213 -2.73 -7.20 -19.43
CA LEU A 213 -2.62 -7.35 -17.97
C LEU A 213 -3.92 -7.88 -17.36
N ASN A 214 -5.04 -7.62 -18.04
CA ASN A 214 -6.37 -8.06 -17.64
C ASN A 214 -6.76 -9.40 -18.28
N GLN A 215 -6.03 -9.87 -19.29
CA GLN A 215 -6.31 -11.11 -20.00
C GLN A 215 -5.70 -12.33 -19.31
N VAL A 216 -6.07 -12.56 -18.09
CA VAL A 216 -5.65 -13.78 -17.42
C VAL A 216 -6.76 -14.81 -17.58
N LYS A 217 -6.46 -15.87 -18.31
CA LYS A 217 -7.42 -16.94 -18.57
C LYS A 217 -7.85 -17.64 -17.30
N THR A 218 -9.11 -17.94 -17.21
CA THR A 218 -9.64 -18.87 -16.20
C THR A 218 -8.77 -20.13 -16.17
N THR A 219 -8.16 -20.41 -15.03
CA THR A 219 -7.33 -21.59 -14.83
C THR A 219 -7.83 -22.39 -13.64
N PHE A 220 -7.82 -23.70 -13.81
CA PHE A 220 -8.13 -24.64 -12.74
C PHE A 220 -6.85 -25.12 -12.07
N ARG A 221 -6.85 -25.22 -10.75
CA ARG A 221 -5.74 -25.75 -9.98
C ARG A 221 -6.22 -26.77 -8.97
N GLY A 222 -5.49 -27.86 -8.87
CA GLY A 222 -5.66 -28.81 -7.77
C GLY A 222 -5.25 -28.17 -6.44
N GLN A 223 -6.07 -28.36 -5.40
CA GLN A 223 -5.79 -27.86 -4.05
C GLN A 223 -4.50 -28.44 -3.44
N ASN A 224 -4.09 -29.60 -3.89
CA ASN A 224 -2.93 -30.34 -3.38
C ASN A 224 -1.61 -30.00 -4.11
N SER A 225 -1.59 -29.00 -4.97
CA SER A 225 -0.37 -28.75 -5.78
C SER A 225 0.79 -28.16 -5.00
N GLY A 226 0.66 -27.87 -3.71
CA GLY A 226 1.76 -27.39 -2.85
C GLY A 226 2.50 -26.15 -3.38
N THR A 227 2.04 -25.64 -4.49
CA THR A 227 2.65 -24.51 -5.15
C THR A 227 2.02 -23.23 -4.64
N SER A 228 2.84 -22.28 -4.31
CA SER A 228 2.46 -20.93 -3.99
C SER A 228 1.49 -20.39 -5.04
N GLN A 229 0.57 -19.61 -4.61
CA GLN A 229 -0.54 -19.20 -5.45
C GLN A 229 -0.13 -17.96 -6.22
N SER A 230 -0.41 -17.96 -7.50
CA SER A 230 -0.04 -16.84 -8.33
C SER A 230 -0.73 -15.56 -7.87
N HIS A 231 0.02 -14.53 -7.72
CA HIS A 231 -0.43 -13.17 -7.71
C HIS A 231 -0.89 -12.84 -9.13
N GLY A 232 -2.14 -12.69 -9.35
CA GLY A 232 -2.68 -12.43 -10.68
C GLY A 232 -4.01 -11.70 -10.57
N ASN A 233 -4.51 -11.23 -11.69
CA ASN A 233 -5.78 -10.54 -11.81
C ASN A 233 -6.97 -11.52 -11.68
N TYR A 234 -7.01 -12.34 -10.62
CA TYR A 234 -8.04 -13.34 -10.46
C TYR A 234 -8.88 -13.10 -9.23
N ILE A 235 -10.16 -13.35 -9.33
CA ILE A 235 -11.03 -13.54 -8.17
C ILE A 235 -11.15 -15.01 -7.86
N GLN A 236 -11.38 -15.30 -6.60
CA GLN A 236 -11.77 -16.64 -6.19
C GLN A 236 -13.24 -16.85 -6.57
N ALA A 237 -13.51 -17.94 -7.27
CA ALA A 237 -14.88 -18.30 -7.60
C ALA A 237 -15.69 -18.68 -6.34
N THR A 238 -16.98 -18.45 -6.39
CA THR A 238 -17.91 -18.96 -5.37
C THR A 238 -17.97 -20.50 -5.39
N ALA A 239 -18.46 -21.10 -4.31
CA ALA A 239 -18.62 -22.55 -4.23
C ALA A 239 -19.48 -23.12 -5.38
N ASP A 240 -20.55 -22.41 -5.76
CA ASP A 240 -21.44 -22.83 -6.87
C ASP A 240 -20.74 -22.73 -8.23
N GLU A 241 -19.96 -21.69 -8.46
CA GLU A 241 -19.18 -21.53 -9.69
C GLU A 241 -18.09 -22.57 -9.82
N ILE A 242 -17.43 -22.91 -8.71
CA ILE A 242 -16.45 -24.00 -8.66
C ILE A 242 -17.15 -25.32 -9.02
N ALA A 243 -18.30 -25.60 -8.43
CA ALA A 243 -19.05 -26.82 -8.71
C ALA A 243 -19.47 -26.89 -10.19
N GLN A 244 -20.04 -25.82 -10.74
CA GLN A 244 -20.48 -25.75 -12.13
C GLN A 244 -19.32 -25.92 -13.11
N SER A 245 -18.20 -25.29 -12.81
CA SER A 245 -17.01 -25.37 -13.67
C SER A 245 -16.35 -26.74 -13.57
N ALA A 246 -16.31 -27.35 -12.39
CA ALA A 246 -15.83 -28.70 -12.19
C ALA A 246 -16.64 -29.69 -13.01
N GLU A 247 -17.95 -29.63 -12.92
CA GLU A 247 -18.87 -30.49 -13.67
C GLU A 247 -18.66 -30.36 -15.18
N SER A 248 -18.53 -29.10 -15.66
CA SER A 248 -18.28 -28.80 -17.08
C SER A 248 -16.96 -29.36 -17.58
N ASN A 249 -15.98 -29.54 -16.71
CA ASN A 249 -14.66 -30.10 -17.02
C ASN A 249 -14.50 -31.56 -16.62
N GLY A 250 -15.60 -32.24 -16.22
CA GLY A 250 -15.60 -33.66 -15.86
C GLY A 250 -14.87 -33.96 -14.55
N VAL A 251 -14.69 -32.97 -13.70
CA VAL A 251 -14.08 -33.14 -12.37
C VAL A 251 -15.17 -33.52 -11.38
N THR A 252 -14.96 -34.61 -10.67
CA THR A 252 -15.88 -35.08 -9.63
C THR A 252 -15.44 -34.66 -8.25
N PRO A 253 -16.36 -34.37 -7.33
CA PRO A 253 -16.00 -34.04 -5.96
C PRO A 253 -15.30 -35.24 -5.29
N ASN A 254 -14.41 -34.93 -4.35
CA ASN A 254 -13.75 -35.92 -3.51
C ASN A 254 -14.75 -36.57 -2.53
N LYS A 255 -14.27 -37.51 -1.71
CA LYS A 255 -15.10 -38.24 -0.73
C LYS A 255 -15.85 -37.34 0.27
N ASP A 256 -15.41 -36.10 0.46
CA ASP A 256 -15.99 -35.11 1.37
C ASP A 256 -16.94 -34.13 0.63
N GLY A 257 -17.21 -34.40 -0.65
CA GLY A 257 -18.08 -33.57 -1.48
C GLY A 257 -17.43 -32.28 -1.99
N GLN A 258 -16.11 -32.22 -1.97
CA GLN A 258 -15.33 -31.03 -2.35
C GLN A 258 -14.60 -31.24 -3.67
N TYR A 259 -14.36 -30.16 -4.36
CA TYR A 259 -13.53 -30.17 -5.57
C TYR A 259 -12.10 -29.78 -5.21
N ASP A 260 -11.14 -30.51 -5.76
CA ASP A 260 -9.71 -30.30 -5.52
C ASP A 260 -9.13 -29.20 -6.43
N PHE A 261 -9.94 -28.24 -6.85
CA PHE A 261 -9.47 -27.11 -7.63
C PHE A 261 -10.35 -25.88 -7.39
N VAL A 262 -9.83 -24.72 -7.82
CA VAL A 262 -10.52 -23.44 -7.75
C VAL A 262 -10.48 -22.77 -9.11
N GLU A 263 -11.63 -22.33 -9.60
CA GLU A 263 -11.70 -21.47 -10.77
C GLU A 263 -11.30 -20.05 -10.40
N ARG A 264 -10.48 -19.43 -11.23
CA ARG A 264 -10.10 -18.03 -11.12
C ARG A 264 -10.61 -17.26 -12.33
N ARG A 265 -11.04 -16.07 -12.11
CA ARG A 265 -11.60 -15.19 -13.14
C ARG A 265 -10.73 -13.98 -13.38
N GLU A 266 -10.84 -13.45 -14.58
CA GLU A 266 -10.26 -12.15 -14.93
C GLU A 266 -10.95 -11.02 -14.20
N MET A 267 -10.17 -10.03 -13.80
CA MET A 267 -10.66 -8.77 -13.27
C MET A 267 -9.86 -7.60 -13.84
N GLU A 268 -10.48 -6.44 -13.83
CA GLU A 268 -9.77 -5.20 -14.06
C GLU A 268 -8.69 -5.00 -12.99
N THR A 269 -7.53 -4.53 -13.40
CA THR A 269 -6.50 -4.09 -12.47
C THR A 269 -6.92 -2.76 -11.87
N LYS A 270 -6.97 -2.72 -10.56
CA LYS A 270 -7.34 -1.54 -9.77
C LYS A 270 -6.19 -1.14 -8.85
N GLY A 271 -6.39 -0.09 -8.04
CA GLY A 271 -5.44 0.39 -7.06
C GLY A 271 -4.58 1.58 -7.54
N ASN A 272 -4.86 2.12 -8.74
CA ASN A 272 -4.40 3.46 -9.11
C ASN A 272 -5.48 4.46 -8.70
N TYR A 273 -5.17 5.38 -7.80
CA TYR A 273 -6.13 6.36 -7.32
C TYR A 273 -5.44 7.64 -6.83
N TYR A 274 -6.20 8.69 -6.62
CA TYR A 274 -5.65 9.97 -6.16
C TYR A 274 -6.66 10.78 -5.35
N TYR A 275 -6.15 11.71 -4.54
CA TYR A 275 -6.96 12.60 -3.73
C TYR A 275 -6.16 13.84 -3.32
N LEU A 276 -6.88 14.93 -3.04
CA LEU A 276 -6.32 16.16 -2.52
C LEU A 276 -6.57 16.25 -1.01
N TYR A 277 -5.51 16.37 -0.22
CA TYR A 277 -5.60 16.53 1.21
C TYR A 277 -4.83 17.78 1.64
N ASN A 278 -5.55 18.81 2.09
CA ASN A 278 -5.01 20.16 2.22
C ASN A 278 -4.33 20.64 0.92
N ASN A 279 -3.04 20.92 0.97
CA ASN A 279 -2.22 21.36 -0.15
C ASN A 279 -1.32 20.26 -0.74
N VAL A 280 -1.60 19.00 -0.42
CA VAL A 280 -0.88 17.84 -0.95
C VAL A 280 -1.77 17.04 -1.88
N LEU A 281 -1.33 16.85 -3.10
CA LEU A 281 -1.91 15.89 -4.03
C LEU A 281 -1.22 14.54 -3.82
N PHE A 282 -2.00 13.56 -3.38
CA PHE A 282 -1.55 12.19 -3.23
C PHE A 282 -2.00 11.37 -4.44
N VAL A 283 -1.07 10.62 -5.01
CA VAL A 283 -1.33 9.67 -6.11
C VAL A 283 -0.75 8.32 -5.73
N THR A 284 -1.59 7.30 -5.73
CA THR A 284 -1.17 5.93 -5.46
C THR A 284 -1.17 5.11 -6.75
N LEU A 285 -0.08 4.39 -6.98
CA LEU A 285 0.15 3.61 -8.20
C LEU A 285 0.33 2.13 -7.85
N ASN A 286 -0.34 1.26 -8.59
CA ASN A 286 -0.29 -0.18 -8.35
C ASN A 286 0.87 -0.83 -9.09
N THR A 287 1.98 -1.05 -8.41
CA THR A 287 3.12 -1.85 -8.89
C THR A 287 3.06 -3.31 -8.42
N GLY A 288 2.14 -3.67 -7.54
CA GLY A 288 1.93 -5.04 -7.05
C GLY A 288 1.24 -5.97 -8.04
N ALA A 289 0.55 -5.43 -9.03
CA ALA A 289 -0.24 -6.19 -10.02
C ALA A 289 0.55 -6.63 -11.25
N TYR A 290 1.85 -6.44 -11.30
CA TYR A 290 2.67 -6.76 -12.46
C TYR A 290 2.70 -8.28 -12.73
N PRO A 291 2.09 -8.76 -13.82
CA PRO A 291 1.95 -10.20 -14.09
C PRO A 291 3.22 -10.84 -14.63
N GLY A 292 4.18 -10.08 -15.11
CA GLY A 292 5.43 -10.55 -15.74
C GLY A 292 6.63 -10.60 -14.80
N GLY A 293 6.47 -10.23 -13.54
CA GLY A 293 7.55 -10.29 -12.55
C GLY A 293 8.09 -11.70 -12.35
N ASN A 294 9.41 -11.82 -12.26
CA ASN A 294 10.10 -13.06 -11.91
C ASN A 294 9.88 -13.47 -10.43
N ASP A 295 8.82 -13.07 -9.83
CA ASP A 295 8.35 -13.68 -8.60
C ASP A 295 8.01 -15.13 -8.90
N ASN A 296 9.04 -15.97 -9.00
CA ASN A 296 8.90 -17.42 -9.16
C ASN A 296 8.02 -18.04 -8.05
N GLU A 297 7.88 -17.35 -6.95
CA GLU A 297 6.95 -17.71 -5.89
C GLU A 297 5.50 -17.46 -6.31
N ASN A 298 5.25 -16.54 -7.23
CA ASN A 298 3.92 -16.03 -7.55
C ASN A 298 3.46 -16.31 -8.98
N ALA A 299 4.37 -16.56 -9.88
CA ALA A 299 4.05 -17.01 -11.24
C ALA A 299 3.53 -18.46 -11.26
N GLY A 300 2.88 -18.90 -10.22
CA GLY A 300 2.36 -20.24 -10.12
C GLY A 300 1.56 -20.63 -11.35
N ASN A 301 2.25 -21.18 -12.36
CA ASN A 301 1.68 -21.90 -13.51
C ASN A 301 0.52 -21.23 -14.27
N VAL A 302 0.42 -19.95 -14.30
CA VAL A 302 -0.04 -19.35 -15.53
C VAL A 302 1.12 -19.54 -16.49
N ASN A 303 0.90 -20.09 -17.67
CA ASN A 303 1.82 -19.93 -18.78
C ASN A 303 1.81 -18.45 -19.24
N VAL A 304 2.12 -17.56 -18.32
CA VAL A 304 2.69 -16.28 -18.68
C VAL A 304 4.09 -16.66 -19.14
N PRO A 305 4.50 -16.34 -20.34
CA PRO A 305 5.88 -16.56 -20.75
C PRO A 305 6.75 -16.00 -19.62
N SER A 306 7.63 -16.81 -19.08
CA SER A 306 8.68 -16.33 -18.16
C SER A 306 9.17 -15.03 -18.77
N ALA A 307 9.23 -13.96 -18.00
CA ALA A 307 9.57 -12.66 -18.50
C ALA A 307 10.74 -12.80 -19.47
N SER A 308 10.41 -12.99 -20.72
CA SER A 308 11.34 -12.69 -21.77
C SER A 308 11.67 -11.24 -21.54
N LYS A 309 12.85 -10.78 -21.77
CA LYS A 309 13.32 -9.40 -21.66
C LYS A 309 12.48 -8.40 -22.48
N ASP A 310 11.19 -8.64 -22.56
CA ASP A 310 10.20 -7.83 -23.25
C ASP A 310 9.56 -6.91 -22.21
N ASN A 311 10.05 -5.69 -22.14
CA ASN A 311 9.56 -4.64 -21.27
C ASN A 311 8.14 -4.14 -21.64
N SER A 312 7.48 -4.71 -22.64
CA SER A 312 6.22 -4.18 -23.15
C SER A 312 5.11 -4.10 -22.09
N GLU A 313 5.08 -5.02 -21.13
CA GLU A 313 4.12 -5.00 -20.04
C GLU A 313 4.44 -3.90 -19.02
N ALA A 314 5.70 -3.75 -18.65
CA ALA A 314 6.14 -2.67 -17.76
C ALA A 314 5.92 -1.30 -18.42
N GLU A 315 6.17 -1.16 -19.71
CA GLU A 315 5.88 0.05 -20.49
C GLU A 315 4.38 0.39 -20.48
N ALA A 316 3.51 -0.61 -20.63
CA ALA A 316 2.07 -0.42 -20.57
C ALA A 316 1.63 0.04 -19.17
N ILE A 317 2.17 -0.55 -18.10
CA ILE A 317 1.88 -0.17 -16.71
C ILE A 317 2.36 1.25 -16.44
N VAL A 318 3.58 1.60 -16.80
CA VAL A 318 4.13 2.95 -16.62
C VAL A 318 3.34 3.98 -17.44
N SER A 319 2.83 3.60 -18.62
CA SER A 319 1.90 4.45 -19.39
C SER A 319 0.59 4.71 -18.64
N ASN A 320 0.05 3.71 -17.93
CA ASN A 320 -1.12 3.90 -17.07
C ASN A 320 -0.83 4.80 -15.87
N PHE A 321 0.37 4.73 -15.29
CA PHE A 321 0.79 5.64 -14.24
C PHE A 321 0.81 7.08 -14.73
N ARG A 322 1.36 7.32 -15.93
CA ARG A 322 1.31 8.64 -16.57
C ARG A 322 -0.13 9.11 -16.78
N THR A 323 -1.03 8.23 -17.17
CA THR A 323 -2.46 8.54 -17.33
C THR A 323 -3.09 8.95 -16.00
N THR A 324 -2.81 8.24 -14.92
CA THR A 324 -3.31 8.55 -13.57
C THR A 324 -2.78 9.89 -13.08
N LEU A 325 -1.48 10.14 -13.24
CA LEU A 325 -0.85 11.42 -12.87
C LEU A 325 -1.41 12.59 -13.68
N ASN A 326 -1.64 12.39 -14.98
CA ASN A 326 -2.28 13.40 -15.84
C ASN A 326 -3.70 13.74 -15.35
N ALA A 327 -4.50 12.74 -15.00
CA ALA A 327 -5.85 12.95 -14.48
C ALA A 327 -5.81 13.73 -13.16
N ALA A 328 -4.99 13.28 -12.21
CA ALA A 328 -4.85 13.90 -10.90
C ALA A 328 -4.38 15.36 -10.98
N THR A 329 -3.31 15.62 -11.71
CA THR A 329 -2.73 16.97 -11.82
C THR A 329 -3.61 17.94 -12.63
N ALA A 330 -4.37 17.44 -13.59
CA ALA A 330 -5.35 18.26 -14.33
C ALA A 330 -6.55 18.62 -13.46
N GLU A 331 -7.11 17.66 -12.71
CA GLU A 331 -8.27 17.88 -11.85
C GLU A 331 -7.99 18.88 -10.73
N TYR A 332 -6.83 18.75 -10.09
CA TYR A 332 -6.46 19.60 -8.96
C TYR A 332 -5.47 20.72 -9.32
N SER A 333 -5.38 21.07 -10.60
CA SER A 333 -4.49 22.14 -11.07
C SER A 333 -4.68 23.44 -10.28
N GLY A 334 -3.58 24.01 -9.79
CA GLY A 334 -3.58 25.23 -8.99
C GLY A 334 -4.09 25.06 -7.54
N GLN A 335 -4.32 23.85 -7.06
CA GLN A 335 -4.89 23.58 -5.74
C GLN A 335 -3.94 22.85 -4.80
N TYR A 336 -2.81 22.35 -5.28
CA TYR A 336 -1.79 21.69 -4.47
C TYR A 336 -0.43 22.35 -4.62
N GLN A 337 0.39 22.16 -3.61
CA GLN A 337 1.78 22.63 -3.55
C GLN A 337 2.76 21.46 -3.58
N TRP A 338 2.33 20.34 -3.03
CA TRP A 338 3.11 19.12 -2.91
C TRP A 338 2.47 18.00 -3.71
N LEU A 339 3.28 17.20 -4.38
CA LEU A 339 2.87 15.98 -5.06
C LEU A 339 3.63 14.79 -4.47
N VAL A 340 2.87 13.89 -3.84
CA VAL A 340 3.38 12.66 -3.23
C VAL A 340 2.85 11.47 -4.00
N VAL A 341 3.74 10.62 -4.47
CA VAL A 341 3.40 9.36 -5.13
C VAL A 341 3.72 8.21 -4.20
N THR A 342 2.79 7.26 -4.08
CA THR A 342 2.98 6.04 -3.30
C THR A 342 2.81 4.82 -4.19
N HIS A 343 3.67 3.85 -4.03
CA HIS A 343 3.60 2.56 -4.72
C HIS A 343 4.26 1.47 -3.87
N HIS A 344 4.21 0.20 -4.31
CA HIS A 344 4.77 -0.88 -3.50
C HIS A 344 6.23 -1.19 -3.85
N LYS A 345 6.52 -1.57 -5.08
CA LYS A 345 7.85 -2.07 -5.49
C LYS A 345 8.82 -0.92 -5.71
N SER A 346 9.54 -0.56 -4.66
CA SER A 346 10.49 0.57 -4.66
C SER A 346 11.61 0.40 -5.69
N THR A 347 11.83 1.44 -6.50
CA THR A 347 12.93 1.48 -7.48
C THR A 347 14.26 1.97 -6.88
N GLN A 348 14.20 2.60 -5.70
CA GLN A 348 15.37 3.14 -4.99
C GLN A 348 15.45 2.52 -3.59
N THR A 349 16.11 1.39 -3.49
CA THR A 349 16.23 0.63 -2.24
C THR A 349 17.63 0.02 -2.10
N VAL A 350 17.92 -0.61 -0.96
CA VAL A 350 19.27 -1.06 -0.61
C VAL A 350 19.34 -2.51 -0.12
N ALA A 351 18.25 -3.28 -0.19
CA ALA A 351 18.28 -4.64 0.34
C ALA A 351 18.03 -5.71 -0.73
N LYS A 352 17.31 -6.76 -0.40
CA LYS A 352 17.15 -7.99 -1.19
C LYS A 352 16.57 -7.75 -2.58
N HIS A 353 15.61 -6.84 -2.69
CA HIS A 353 14.85 -6.61 -3.92
C HIS A 353 15.44 -5.50 -4.83
N ALA A 354 16.54 -4.88 -4.41
CA ALA A 354 17.16 -3.76 -5.15
C ALA A 354 17.54 -4.08 -6.61
N ALA A 355 17.73 -5.36 -6.94
CA ALA A 355 18.12 -5.82 -8.27
C ALA A 355 17.16 -6.92 -8.79
N ASP A 356 15.91 -6.89 -8.42
CA ASP A 356 14.91 -7.81 -8.94
C ASP A 356 14.49 -7.37 -10.35
N SER A 357 14.30 -8.33 -11.23
CA SER A 357 14.06 -8.05 -12.66
C SER A 357 12.78 -7.25 -12.94
N ASP A 358 11.76 -7.36 -12.09
CA ASP A 358 10.55 -6.56 -12.21
C ASP A 358 10.78 -5.09 -11.81
N ILE A 359 11.65 -4.84 -10.83
CA ILE A 359 12.10 -3.50 -10.47
C ILE A 359 12.90 -2.89 -11.63
N GLU A 360 13.87 -3.64 -12.17
CA GLU A 360 14.65 -3.21 -13.35
C GLU A 360 13.72 -2.89 -14.53
N ASN A 361 12.70 -3.72 -14.78
CA ASN A 361 11.73 -3.48 -15.85
C ASN A 361 10.94 -2.18 -15.66
N TYR A 362 10.55 -1.79 -14.43
CA TYR A 362 9.92 -0.50 -14.17
C TYR A 362 10.86 0.67 -14.43
N VAL A 363 12.12 0.57 -14.02
CA VAL A 363 13.15 1.59 -14.27
C VAL A 363 13.39 1.74 -15.77
N ASP A 364 13.56 0.63 -16.49
CA ASP A 364 13.78 0.61 -17.94
C ASP A 364 12.55 1.14 -18.72
N ALA A 365 11.35 0.91 -18.20
CA ALA A 365 10.11 1.45 -18.77
C ALA A 365 9.92 2.96 -18.51
N GLY A 366 10.82 3.59 -17.74
CA GLY A 366 10.81 5.03 -17.50
C GLY A 366 10.00 5.48 -16.31
N PHE A 367 9.84 4.64 -15.27
CA PHE A 367 9.10 5.02 -14.05
C PHE A 367 9.64 6.32 -13.44
N GLU A 368 10.96 6.42 -13.28
CA GLU A 368 11.58 7.60 -12.66
C GLU A 368 11.49 8.85 -13.53
N GLN A 369 11.55 8.68 -14.86
CA GLN A 369 11.32 9.78 -15.81
C GLN A 369 9.89 10.32 -15.71
N VAL A 370 8.90 9.45 -15.48
CA VAL A 370 7.51 9.88 -15.26
C VAL A 370 7.38 10.68 -13.97
N MET A 371 8.07 10.30 -12.89
CA MET A 371 8.05 11.06 -11.65
C MET A 371 8.61 12.48 -11.86
N ASP A 372 9.70 12.62 -12.61
CA ASP A 372 10.28 13.94 -12.96
C ASP A 372 9.40 14.76 -13.92
N GLU A 373 8.76 14.11 -14.88
CA GLU A 373 7.82 14.75 -15.84
C GLU A 373 6.69 15.49 -15.12
N PHE A 374 6.22 14.93 -14.00
CA PHE A 374 5.15 15.51 -13.19
C PHE A 374 5.63 16.34 -12.01
N ASP A 375 6.94 16.52 -11.86
CA ASP A 375 7.49 17.28 -10.74
C ASP A 375 7.11 16.71 -9.36
N VAL A 376 7.11 15.39 -9.23
CA VAL A 376 6.84 14.70 -7.97
C VAL A 376 7.87 15.11 -6.93
N ASP A 377 7.42 15.40 -5.71
CA ASP A 377 8.33 15.76 -4.61
C ASP A 377 8.85 14.54 -3.87
N PHE A 378 7.95 13.63 -3.55
CA PHE A 378 8.26 12.39 -2.81
C PHE A 378 7.66 11.19 -3.51
N VAL A 379 8.46 10.13 -3.60
CA VAL A 379 8.00 8.79 -3.97
C VAL A 379 8.20 7.87 -2.78
N LEU A 380 7.10 7.28 -2.30
CA LEU A 380 7.05 6.41 -1.13
C LEU A 380 6.84 4.97 -1.58
N GLY A 381 7.82 4.11 -1.34
CA GLY A 381 7.81 2.71 -1.74
C GLY A 381 8.04 1.76 -0.57
N GLY A 382 7.87 0.47 -0.81
CA GLY A 382 8.03 -0.60 0.17
C GLY A 382 8.75 -1.83 -0.41
N HIS A 383 8.21 -3.02 -0.09
CA HIS A 383 8.65 -4.30 -0.64
C HIS A 383 10.00 -4.81 -0.13
N ASP A 384 10.95 -3.95 0.15
CA ASP A 384 12.32 -4.36 0.47
C ASP A 384 12.65 -4.34 1.98
N HIS A 385 11.65 -4.13 2.83
CA HIS A 385 11.71 -4.27 4.29
C HIS A 385 12.99 -3.67 4.93
N VAL A 386 13.38 -2.51 4.45
CA VAL A 386 14.52 -1.72 4.92
C VAL A 386 14.16 -0.25 4.80
N TYR A 387 14.59 0.58 5.73
CA TYR A 387 14.48 2.02 5.52
C TYR A 387 15.62 2.51 4.63
N SER A 388 15.28 3.25 3.58
CA SER A 388 16.25 4.03 2.83
C SER A 388 15.66 5.32 2.29
N ARG A 389 16.50 6.34 2.14
CA ARG A 389 16.20 7.63 1.53
C ARG A 389 17.20 7.94 0.44
N SER A 390 16.71 8.31 -0.74
CA SER A 390 17.59 8.70 -1.83
C SER A 390 18.18 10.11 -1.64
N TYR A 391 19.22 10.40 -2.41
CA TYR A 391 19.52 11.79 -2.78
C TYR A 391 18.33 12.41 -3.51
N VAL A 392 18.36 13.71 -3.78
CA VAL A 392 17.49 14.27 -4.80
C VAL A 392 17.91 13.68 -6.14
N LEU A 393 17.00 12.98 -6.79
CA LEU A 393 17.24 12.33 -8.08
C LEU A 393 16.51 13.06 -9.18
N LYS A 394 17.16 13.17 -10.35
CA LYS A 394 16.54 13.61 -11.59
C LYS A 394 16.71 12.53 -12.64
N ASN A 395 15.58 12.04 -13.17
CA ASN A 395 15.56 10.87 -14.06
C ASN A 395 16.34 9.68 -13.49
N GLY A 396 16.16 9.42 -12.18
CA GLY A 396 16.86 8.34 -11.49
C GLY A 396 18.34 8.59 -11.21
N GLN A 397 18.87 9.74 -11.57
CA GLN A 397 20.28 10.07 -11.37
C GLN A 397 20.46 11.12 -10.27
N ARG A 398 21.51 10.98 -9.46
CA ARG A 398 21.82 11.92 -8.39
C ARG A 398 21.98 13.34 -8.92
N ASN A 399 21.20 14.28 -8.40
CA ASN A 399 21.16 15.67 -8.83
C ASN A 399 21.49 16.68 -7.72
N ALA A 400 21.79 16.22 -6.51
CA ALA A 400 22.18 17.09 -5.41
C ALA A 400 23.24 16.44 -4.51
N GLU A 401 23.92 17.26 -3.72
CA GLU A 401 24.78 16.78 -2.63
C GLU A 401 23.93 16.15 -1.51
N ARG A 402 24.59 15.41 -0.63
CA ARG A 402 23.97 14.90 0.59
C ARG A 402 23.54 16.05 1.50
N LEU A 403 22.24 16.15 1.78
CA LEU A 403 21.64 17.19 2.62
C LEU A 403 20.51 16.59 3.47
N ASP A 404 20.23 17.23 4.59
CA ASP A 404 19.07 16.93 5.45
C ASP A 404 18.10 18.11 5.53
N ASP A 405 18.44 19.25 4.91
CA ASP A 405 17.57 20.41 4.74
C ASP A 405 17.67 20.90 3.31
N PHE A 406 16.64 20.59 2.52
CA PHE A 406 16.61 20.90 1.09
C PHE A 406 15.81 22.18 0.84
N HIS A 407 16.29 23.01 -0.07
CA HIS A 407 15.64 24.25 -0.49
C HIS A 407 15.43 24.22 -2.00
N ASP A 408 14.18 24.26 -2.44
CA ASP A 408 13.78 24.21 -3.85
C ASP A 408 14.56 23.12 -4.64
N PRO A 409 14.55 21.86 -4.20
CA PRO A 409 15.31 20.81 -4.87
C PRO A 409 14.77 20.56 -6.29
N ASP A 410 15.68 20.45 -7.26
CA ASP A 410 15.34 20.08 -8.65
C ASP A 410 15.40 18.55 -8.79
N GLY A 411 14.30 17.88 -8.51
CA GLY A 411 14.16 16.44 -8.62
C GLY A 411 13.35 15.84 -7.47
N VAL A 412 13.37 14.53 -7.38
CA VAL A 412 12.49 13.68 -6.57
C VAL A 412 13.27 13.04 -5.43
N ILE A 413 12.67 12.96 -4.24
CA ILE A 413 13.20 12.18 -3.10
C ILE A 413 12.40 10.90 -2.98
N TYR A 414 13.09 9.74 -3.02
CA TYR A 414 12.50 8.42 -2.87
C TYR A 414 12.76 7.90 -1.46
N LEU A 415 11.71 7.38 -0.83
CA LEU A 415 11.81 6.68 0.45
C LEU A 415 11.33 5.24 0.27
N THR A 416 12.11 4.30 0.80
CA THR A 416 11.66 2.92 1.00
C THR A 416 11.35 2.70 2.47
N GLY A 417 10.12 2.24 2.76
CA GLY A 417 9.70 1.91 4.11
C GLY A 417 10.17 0.54 4.55
N ASN A 418 10.56 0.42 5.82
CA ASN A 418 10.79 -0.87 6.45
C ASN A 418 9.46 -1.50 6.91
N CYS A 419 9.45 -2.79 7.19
CA CYS A 419 8.32 -3.48 7.79
C CYS A 419 7.85 -2.76 9.09
N CYS A 420 6.55 -2.52 9.20
CA CYS A 420 5.97 -1.78 10.34
C CYS A 420 5.30 -2.67 11.39
N SER A 421 5.38 -3.99 11.26
CA SER A 421 4.68 -4.95 12.15
C SER A 421 5.54 -5.96 12.87
N ASP A 422 6.82 -6.05 12.58
CA ASP A 422 7.76 -7.10 13.01
C ASP A 422 7.62 -8.43 12.21
N MET A 423 7.06 -8.37 11.01
CA MET A 423 6.87 -9.58 10.22
C MET A 423 8.16 -10.10 9.61
N GLN A 424 8.88 -9.26 8.90
CA GLN A 424 10.09 -9.62 8.16
C GLN A 424 10.99 -8.42 7.93
N TYR A 425 12.30 -8.66 7.90
CA TYR A 425 13.32 -7.65 7.61
C TYR A 425 14.37 -8.23 6.67
N TYR A 426 14.87 -7.38 5.77
CA TYR A 426 15.96 -7.77 4.87
C TYR A 426 17.26 -7.07 5.24
N THR A 427 18.35 -7.79 5.05
CA THR A 427 19.70 -7.27 5.32
C THR A 427 20.12 -6.31 4.21
N PRO A 428 20.50 -5.08 4.54
CA PRO A 428 21.02 -4.14 3.57
C PRO A 428 22.23 -4.73 2.82
N PHE A 429 22.30 -4.48 1.53
CA PHE A 429 23.38 -4.89 0.64
C PHE A 429 23.65 -6.41 0.60
N GLU A 430 22.68 -7.23 0.92
CA GLU A 430 22.84 -8.69 0.93
C GLU A 430 23.30 -9.25 -0.42
N LYS A 431 22.83 -8.69 -1.52
CA LYS A 431 23.23 -9.11 -2.88
C LYS A 431 24.57 -8.53 -3.33
N VAL A 432 25.00 -7.44 -2.73
CA VAL A 432 26.26 -6.76 -3.08
C VAL A 432 27.48 -7.58 -2.68
N ASP A 433 27.39 -8.33 -1.59
CA ASP A 433 28.53 -9.06 -0.99
C ASP A 433 28.79 -10.43 -1.64
N LYS A 434 27.83 -10.98 -2.39
CA LYS A 434 27.86 -12.40 -2.81
C LYS A 434 28.20 -12.64 -4.27
N THR A 435 28.16 -11.63 -5.10
CA THR A 435 28.40 -11.77 -6.53
C THR A 435 29.23 -10.60 -7.03
N ASN A 436 30.12 -10.87 -7.96
CA ASN A 436 30.78 -9.86 -8.78
C ASN A 436 29.73 -9.15 -9.66
N ASN A 437 28.68 -8.62 -9.06
CA ASN A 437 27.70 -7.82 -9.76
C ASN A 437 28.37 -6.48 -10.09
N ALA A 438 28.51 -6.17 -11.37
CA ALA A 438 29.17 -4.97 -11.85
C ALA A 438 28.50 -3.68 -11.36
N ASP A 439 27.23 -3.76 -10.99
CA ASP A 439 26.43 -2.64 -10.54
C ASP A 439 26.68 -2.28 -9.06
N TYR A 440 27.21 -3.24 -8.28
CA TYR A 440 27.57 -3.04 -6.88
C TYR A 440 28.96 -3.61 -6.60
N PRO A 441 30.02 -2.98 -7.09
CA PRO A 441 31.37 -3.52 -6.96
C PRO A 441 31.79 -3.58 -5.49
N VAL A 442 32.26 -4.77 -5.06
CA VAL A 442 33.13 -4.82 -3.88
C VAL A 442 34.34 -3.92 -4.20
N LEU A 443 34.51 -2.88 -3.42
CA LEU A 443 35.60 -1.95 -3.66
C LEU A 443 36.95 -2.67 -3.57
N ALA A 444 37.89 -2.23 -4.38
CA ALA A 444 39.26 -2.80 -4.44
C ALA A 444 40.00 -2.81 -3.09
N ASN A 445 39.51 -2.06 -2.11
CA ASN A 445 40.03 -2.01 -0.75
C ASN A 445 39.40 -3.04 0.20
N GLY A 446 38.47 -3.89 -0.30
CA GLY A 446 37.78 -4.90 0.51
C GLY A 446 36.70 -4.37 1.45
N GLN A 447 36.25 -3.10 1.28
CA GLN A 447 35.14 -2.57 2.04
C GLN A 447 33.85 -3.31 1.69
N THR A 448 33.03 -3.58 2.69
CA THR A 448 31.67 -4.11 2.52
C THR A 448 30.78 -3.11 1.80
N GLY A 449 29.67 -3.57 1.20
CA GLY A 449 28.72 -2.68 0.53
C GLY A 449 28.23 -1.54 1.43
N SER A 450 27.97 -1.81 2.71
CA SER A 450 27.57 -0.80 3.69
C SER A 450 28.68 0.22 3.99
N GLU A 451 29.93 -0.21 4.10
CA GLU A 451 31.06 0.71 4.29
C GLU A 451 31.29 1.57 3.05
N ALA A 452 31.12 0.99 1.87
CA ALA A 452 31.21 1.71 0.61
C ALA A 452 30.09 2.75 0.47
N TYR A 453 28.87 2.43 0.89
CA TYR A 453 27.74 3.34 0.90
C TYR A 453 27.97 4.52 1.86
N LEU A 454 28.35 4.24 3.11
CA LEU A 454 28.67 5.28 4.11
C LEU A 454 29.83 6.19 3.67
N ALA A 455 30.76 5.65 2.89
CA ALA A 455 31.82 6.44 2.28
C ALA A 455 31.38 7.24 1.04
N GLY A 456 30.13 7.14 0.60
CA GLY A 456 29.61 7.80 -0.61
C GLY A 456 30.13 7.22 -1.92
N ASN A 457 30.60 5.97 -1.90
CA ASN A 457 31.27 5.34 -3.04
C ASN A 457 30.38 4.35 -3.81
N LEU A 458 29.10 4.19 -3.39
CA LEU A 458 28.17 3.31 -4.11
C LEU A 458 27.42 4.07 -5.20
N PRO A 459 27.20 3.46 -6.36
CA PRO A 459 26.46 4.06 -7.47
C PRO A 459 24.95 4.10 -7.26
N ILE A 460 24.45 3.74 -6.08
CA ILE A 460 23.02 3.76 -5.76
C ILE A 460 22.54 5.17 -5.43
N GLY A 461 21.30 5.47 -5.76
CA GLY A 461 20.68 6.76 -5.53
C GLY A 461 20.33 7.06 -4.06
N ASN A 462 20.70 6.19 -3.10
CA ASN A 462 20.32 6.35 -1.71
C ASN A 462 21.35 7.14 -0.90
N GLN A 463 20.85 8.07 -0.11
CA GLN A 463 21.62 8.96 0.75
C GLN A 463 21.72 8.42 2.18
N GLU A 464 20.66 7.80 2.67
CA GLU A 464 20.53 7.28 4.04
C GLU A 464 19.88 5.91 4.04
N TRP A 465 20.16 5.10 5.03
CA TRP A 465 19.50 3.83 5.27
C TRP A 465 19.58 3.42 6.74
N ASN A 466 18.65 2.60 7.18
CA ASN A 466 18.67 2.00 8.52
C ASN A 466 18.05 0.62 8.52
N GLN A 467 18.64 -0.31 9.25
CA GLN A 467 18.07 -1.62 9.53
C GLN A 467 18.43 -2.06 10.95
N GLU A 468 17.50 -1.93 11.86
CA GLU A 468 17.65 -2.37 13.25
C GLU A 468 16.77 -3.59 13.56
N TYR A 469 16.17 -4.19 12.53
CA TYR A 469 15.30 -5.37 12.68
C TYR A 469 14.17 -5.13 13.68
N SER A 470 13.55 -3.96 13.59
CA SER A 470 12.40 -3.55 14.38
C SER A 470 11.40 -2.77 13.52
N PRO A 471 10.11 -2.74 13.92
CA PRO A 471 9.10 -2.01 13.18
C PRO A 471 9.45 -0.54 12.99
N SER A 472 9.19 0.00 11.81
CA SER A 472 9.53 1.38 11.47
C SER A 472 8.33 2.11 10.87
N TYR A 473 8.30 3.42 11.04
CA TYR A 473 7.34 4.32 10.43
C TYR A 473 7.93 5.71 10.24
N ALA A 474 7.33 6.51 9.38
CA ALA A 474 7.69 7.91 9.24
C ALA A 474 6.50 8.83 9.51
N VAL A 475 6.78 10.04 10.00
CA VAL A 475 5.81 11.11 10.18
C VAL A 475 6.25 12.30 9.33
N PHE A 476 5.34 12.73 8.46
CA PHE A 476 5.48 13.91 7.62
C PHE A 476 4.68 15.05 8.24
N ASP A 477 5.36 16.08 8.68
CA ASP A 477 4.78 17.31 9.21
C ASP A 477 4.69 18.32 8.06
N VAL A 478 3.48 18.57 7.58
CA VAL A 478 3.21 19.36 6.38
C VAL A 478 2.73 20.74 6.79
N ALA A 479 3.48 21.75 6.38
CA ALA A 479 3.07 23.16 6.39
C ALA A 479 2.95 23.68 4.95
N ASP A 480 2.54 24.94 4.77
CA ASP A 480 2.30 25.50 3.45
C ASP A 480 3.47 25.29 2.48
N ASN A 481 4.67 25.68 2.86
CA ASN A 481 5.85 25.63 2.00
C ASN A 481 6.98 24.73 2.53
N LYS A 482 6.74 23.97 3.58
CA LYS A 482 7.72 23.07 4.18
C LYS A 482 7.11 21.74 4.57
N ILE A 483 7.82 20.67 4.24
CA ILE A 483 7.56 19.33 4.79
C ILE A 483 8.78 18.94 5.61
N SER A 484 8.56 18.56 6.88
CA SER A 484 9.57 17.94 7.73
C SER A 484 9.23 16.48 7.92
N VAL A 485 10.23 15.62 7.81
CA VAL A 485 10.07 14.15 7.90
C VAL A 485 10.91 13.63 9.04
N ASN A 486 10.29 12.88 9.93
CA ASN A 486 10.96 12.12 10.98
C ASN A 486 10.66 10.64 10.80
N VAL A 487 11.69 9.82 10.83
CA VAL A 487 11.60 8.37 10.69
C VAL A 487 12.00 7.72 11.99
N TYR A 488 11.18 6.79 12.45
CA TYR A 488 11.32 6.13 13.73
C TYR A 488 11.37 4.62 13.61
N ASN A 489 12.17 3.98 14.46
CA ASN A 489 12.05 2.57 14.81
C ASN A 489 11.32 2.44 16.14
N LEU A 490 10.49 1.42 16.28
CA LEU A 490 10.02 0.99 17.60
C LEU A 490 11.15 0.30 18.36
N SER A 491 11.31 0.66 19.61
CA SER A 491 12.26 0.05 20.53
C SER A 491 11.59 -0.31 21.87
N GLY A 492 12.29 -0.99 22.74
CA GLY A 492 11.69 -1.51 23.98
C GLY A 492 10.93 -2.81 23.75
N ASP A 493 9.87 -3.00 24.50
CA ASP A 493 8.95 -4.12 24.35
C ASP A 493 7.50 -3.61 24.26
N SER A 494 6.56 -4.49 23.90
CA SER A 494 5.15 -4.13 23.72
C SER A 494 4.45 -3.57 25.00
N ASN A 495 5.08 -3.61 26.19
CA ASN A 495 4.56 -2.96 27.39
C ASN A 495 5.09 -1.54 27.59
N ALA A 496 6.26 -1.24 27.05
CA ALA A 496 6.93 0.05 27.16
C ALA A 496 7.57 0.40 25.80
N PRO A 497 6.75 0.57 24.77
CA PRO A 497 7.25 0.90 23.44
C PRO A 497 7.76 2.33 23.40
N GLU A 498 8.92 2.51 22.79
CA GLU A 498 9.53 3.81 22.57
C GLU A 498 9.73 4.03 21.06
N SER A 499 9.63 5.28 20.62
CA SER A 499 9.96 5.69 19.26
C SER A 499 11.39 6.23 19.24
N LYS A 500 12.27 5.52 18.55
CA LYS A 500 13.67 5.93 18.37
C LYS A 500 13.82 6.61 17.01
N LEU A 501 14.16 7.89 17.01
CA LEU A 501 14.46 8.64 15.77
C LEU A 501 15.69 8.04 15.08
N ILE A 502 15.54 7.68 13.78
CA ILE A 502 16.62 7.10 12.96
C ILE A 502 17.02 7.99 11.77
N ASP A 503 16.12 8.84 11.30
CA ASP A 503 16.41 9.84 10.26
C ASP A 503 15.50 11.06 10.44
N SER A 504 15.98 12.24 10.04
CA SER A 504 15.21 13.48 10.05
C SER A 504 15.71 14.40 8.96
N PHE A 505 14.79 14.90 8.13
CA PHE A 505 15.11 15.84 7.07
C PHE A 505 13.92 16.75 6.75
N SER A 506 14.17 17.80 5.95
CA SER A 506 13.10 18.70 5.54
C SER A 506 13.28 19.18 4.10
N VAL A 507 12.17 19.54 3.47
CA VAL A 507 12.13 20.18 2.16
C VAL A 507 11.33 21.46 2.27
N THR A 508 11.93 22.58 1.84
CA THR A 508 11.28 23.88 1.77
C THR A 508 11.17 24.28 0.30
N LYS A 509 9.98 24.65 -0.13
CA LYS A 509 9.71 25.21 -1.46
C LYS A 509 9.60 26.73 -1.37
N ASN A 510 9.95 27.39 -2.47
CA ASN A 510 9.90 28.84 -2.59
C ASN A 510 10.71 29.56 -1.49
N ALA A 511 11.82 28.96 -1.10
CA ALA A 511 12.71 29.51 -0.08
C ALA A 511 13.25 30.90 -0.45
N ASN A 512 13.29 31.25 -1.74
CA ASN A 512 13.78 32.52 -2.30
C ASN A 512 12.67 33.42 -2.85
N GLY A 513 11.38 33.12 -2.62
CA GLY A 513 10.25 33.94 -3.02
C GLY A 513 9.84 33.83 -4.50
N GLY A 514 10.16 32.70 -5.17
CA GLY A 514 9.71 32.40 -6.52
C GLY A 514 8.23 31.93 -6.59
N GLU A 515 7.74 31.59 -7.77
CA GLU A 515 6.43 30.94 -7.93
C GLU A 515 6.49 29.49 -7.39
N LEU A 516 5.41 29.11 -6.72
CA LEU A 516 5.21 27.74 -6.30
C LEU A 516 4.77 26.87 -7.48
N LYS A 517 4.88 25.54 -7.34
CA LYS A 517 4.32 24.59 -8.30
C LYS A 517 2.85 24.93 -8.61
N ASN A 518 2.46 24.74 -9.85
CA ASN A 518 1.09 24.96 -10.34
C ASN A 518 0.56 26.39 -10.19
N GLY A 519 1.44 27.40 -10.13
CA GLY A 519 1.04 28.81 -10.07
C GLY A 519 0.43 29.24 -8.73
N LEU A 520 0.61 28.46 -7.67
CA LEU A 520 0.29 28.89 -6.32
C LEU A 520 1.30 29.96 -5.88
N GLU A 521 0.80 31.06 -5.33
CA GLU A 521 1.64 32.11 -4.75
C GLU A 521 1.81 31.88 -3.25
N ASN A 522 2.97 32.30 -2.72
CA ASN A 522 3.14 32.40 -1.28
C ASN A 522 2.09 33.35 -0.68
N LYS A 523 1.29 32.85 0.24
CA LYS A 523 0.36 33.65 1.01
C LYS A 523 1.00 34.30 2.21
#